data_4515e3f3d5fc28059a3d4123987f6b37
#
_entry.id   4515e3f3d5fc28059a3d4123987f6b37
#
_cell.length_a   1.000
_cell.length_b   1.000
_cell.length_c   1.000
_cell.angle_alpha   90.00
_cell.angle_beta   90.00
_cell.angle_gamma   90.00
#
_symmetry.space_group_name_H-M   'P 1'
#
loop_
_entity.id
_entity.type
_entity.pdbx_description
1 polymer ?
#
loop_
_entity_poly.entity_id
_entity_poly.type
_entity_poly.pdbx_seq_one_letter_code
_entity_poly.pdbx_strand_id
1 'polypeptide(L)'
;MDTLQLTNYRKFKDTGVIHLKPITFLVGANSSGKSSFLKFFPLLKQSLGVNRNGTFLWYSSDVDFKDFLNTVHNGEGNIKIGFTLQSQNLRLPRYGRHIKAKGIAEEDISKAIEMSVKLEISGKKALGKENEDFFSSVLIQYLDQEILMNISEDERVQVVINGHEIDANLHPALSNNAINLIPRLYEDRQDSLYMGTIRQAFDFFRKNIVSKENDEAYPLMDLQEAFYLIDQKTSFAYLKNLDINGEEYMLNGMYILLHLNDIIESINYYLFDISSGITYVRPLRVSTERYYRYQNYAVDEIDSDGKNLAMYLANLSDRQMIKFTDWTSKLFGFSIVVLKHEGHVELQILEGNNAPRNLVDTGFGYTQMLPILTMIWNAIKTPPSRSIFYRSNGDMLKFIVIEQPELHLHPRMQAKFGAMLGKVISSEAGKYIRFIIETHSEAILNSVGIEIEQNNLDKDKANVVLFNAAAEGYENYIEEARYNERGFIDHWPTGFLSEDVY
;
A
#
# COMPACT_ATOMS: atom_id res chain seq x y z
N MET A 1 -3.45 -2.63 2.26
CA MET A 1 -3.20 -1.38 3.02
C MET A 1 -4.50 -0.59 2.98
N ASP A 2 -5.13 -0.45 4.15
CA ASP A 2 -6.45 0.16 4.27
C ASP A 2 -6.36 1.57 4.87
N THR A 3 -5.32 1.82 5.67
CA THR A 3 -5.00 3.15 6.19
C THR A 3 -3.52 3.45 6.03
N LEU A 4 -3.18 4.74 6.07
CA LEU A 4 -1.80 5.24 6.10
C LEU A 4 -1.73 6.44 7.05
N GLN A 5 -0.72 6.45 7.92
CA GLN A 5 -0.37 7.58 8.77
C GLN A 5 1.12 7.88 8.61
N LEU A 6 1.45 9.14 8.41
CA LEU A 6 2.82 9.63 8.29
C LEU A 6 3.08 10.69 9.35
N THR A 7 4.03 10.44 10.25
CA THR A 7 4.39 11.36 11.33
C THR A 7 5.83 11.80 11.15
N ASN A 8 6.08 13.07 11.35
CA ASN A 8 7.38 13.73 11.19
C ASN A 8 8.00 13.52 9.80
N TYR A 9 7.15 13.55 8.77
CA TYR A 9 7.48 13.24 7.38
C TYR A 9 7.27 14.46 6.48
N ARG A 10 8.33 14.97 5.88
CA ARG A 10 8.30 16.12 4.97
C ARG A 10 7.60 17.33 5.61
N LYS A 11 6.43 17.72 5.11
CA LYS A 11 5.65 18.84 5.64
C LYS A 11 4.78 18.47 6.83
N PHE A 12 4.67 17.19 7.17
CA PHE A 12 3.75 16.73 8.18
C PHE A 12 4.43 16.50 9.52
N LYS A 13 3.93 17.15 10.56
CA LYS A 13 4.18 16.72 11.93
C LYS A 13 3.44 15.41 12.20
N ASP A 14 2.17 15.34 11.83
CA ASP A 14 1.34 14.14 11.82
C ASP A 14 0.19 14.31 10.82
N THR A 15 -0.03 13.31 9.97
CA THR A 15 -1.19 13.30 9.05
C THR A 15 -2.47 12.86 9.73
N GLY A 16 -2.40 12.28 10.93
CA GLY A 16 -3.46 11.42 11.41
C GLY A 16 -3.60 10.15 10.56
N VAL A 17 -4.56 9.32 10.89
CA VAL A 17 -4.88 8.10 10.14
C VAL A 17 -5.75 8.44 8.94
N ILE A 18 -5.24 8.20 7.74
CA ILE A 18 -5.97 8.44 6.48
C ILE A 18 -6.46 7.10 5.93
N HIS A 19 -7.77 7.01 5.65
CA HIS A 19 -8.39 5.81 5.05
C HIS A 19 -8.20 5.81 3.53
N LEU A 20 -7.62 4.72 3.02
CA LEU A 20 -7.39 4.51 1.59
C LEU A 20 -8.58 3.76 0.97
N LYS A 21 -9.57 4.50 0.52
CA LYS A 21 -10.74 3.96 -0.16
C LYS A 21 -10.42 3.54 -1.61
N PRO A 22 -11.30 2.78 -2.29
CA PRO A 22 -11.13 2.49 -3.72
C PRO A 22 -10.86 3.72 -4.58
N ILE A 23 -11.44 4.88 -4.23
CA ILE A 23 -11.09 6.18 -4.80
C ILE A 23 -10.81 7.12 -3.62
N THR A 24 -9.57 7.59 -3.50
CA THR A 24 -9.16 8.59 -2.50
C THR A 24 -8.64 9.82 -3.22
N PHE A 25 -9.34 10.93 -3.07
CA PHE A 25 -8.91 12.22 -3.58
C PHE A 25 -8.11 12.98 -2.53
N LEU A 26 -7.00 13.58 -2.93
CA LEU A 26 -6.19 14.49 -2.13
C LEU A 26 -6.41 15.91 -2.66
N VAL A 27 -7.06 16.74 -1.87
CA VAL A 27 -7.46 18.09 -2.26
C VAL A 27 -6.92 19.09 -1.24
N GLY A 28 -6.58 20.29 -1.66
CA GLY A 28 -6.00 21.30 -0.75
C GLY A 28 -5.27 22.39 -1.48
N ALA A 29 -4.88 23.45 -0.76
CA ALA A 29 -4.09 24.53 -1.30
C ALA A 29 -2.75 24.07 -1.87
N ASN A 30 -2.15 24.86 -2.73
CA ASN A 30 -0.80 24.60 -3.22
C ASN A 30 0.17 24.54 -2.04
N SER A 31 1.12 23.63 -2.10
CA SER A 31 2.11 23.43 -1.05
C SER A 31 1.58 22.95 0.31
N SER A 32 0.33 22.50 0.43
CA SER A 32 -0.24 21.93 1.67
C SER A 32 0.29 20.54 2.03
N GLY A 33 1.06 19.90 1.14
CA GLY A 33 1.68 18.58 1.40
C GLY A 33 1.07 17.42 0.61
N LYS A 34 -0.01 17.61 -0.17
CA LYS A 34 -0.66 16.56 -0.97
C LYS A 34 0.33 15.68 -1.73
N SER A 35 1.20 16.30 -2.54
CA SER A 35 2.22 15.58 -3.30
C SER A 35 3.26 14.90 -2.41
N SER A 36 3.52 15.41 -1.19
CA SER A 36 4.40 14.73 -0.23
C SER A 36 3.77 13.45 0.29
N PHE A 37 2.48 13.46 0.60
CA PHE A 37 1.72 12.27 1.00
C PHE A 37 1.65 11.27 -0.16
N LEU A 38 1.26 11.74 -1.35
CA LEU A 38 1.12 10.91 -2.53
C LEU A 38 2.45 10.22 -2.91
N LYS A 39 3.57 10.92 -2.79
CA LYS A 39 4.91 10.39 -3.11
C LYS A 39 5.40 9.29 -2.17
N PHE A 40 4.70 8.99 -1.08
CA PHE A 40 4.97 7.81 -0.27
C PHE A 40 4.81 6.51 -1.07
N PHE A 41 3.82 6.43 -1.95
CA PHE A 41 3.59 5.24 -2.77
C PHE A 41 4.72 4.95 -3.76
N PRO A 42 5.14 5.88 -4.63
CA PRO A 42 6.30 5.63 -5.48
C PRO A 42 7.61 5.49 -4.67
N LEU A 43 7.75 6.12 -3.50
CA LEU A 43 8.87 5.85 -2.60
C LEU A 43 8.90 4.38 -2.14
N LEU A 44 7.74 3.83 -1.77
CA LEU A 44 7.62 2.41 -1.42
C LEU A 44 7.97 1.52 -2.62
N LYS A 45 7.46 1.84 -3.82
CA LYS A 45 7.78 1.11 -5.07
C LYS A 45 9.27 1.10 -5.37
N GLN A 46 9.92 2.26 -5.35
CA GLN A 46 11.34 2.35 -5.68
C GLN A 46 12.25 1.73 -4.62
N SER A 47 11.77 1.57 -3.38
CA SER A 47 12.54 1.00 -2.27
C SER A 47 12.48 -0.52 -2.23
N LEU A 48 11.36 -1.12 -2.64
CA LEU A 48 11.20 -2.57 -2.70
C LEU A 48 11.53 -3.08 -4.10
N GLY A 49 12.11 -4.28 -4.18
CA GLY A 49 12.59 -4.85 -5.44
C GLY A 49 14.06 -4.55 -5.75
N VAL A 50 14.75 -3.75 -4.92
CA VAL A 50 16.17 -3.42 -5.06
C VAL A 50 16.91 -3.64 -3.75
N ASN A 51 18.19 -4.03 -3.84
CA ASN A 51 19.05 -4.07 -2.67
C ASN A 51 19.41 -2.65 -2.23
N ARG A 52 19.24 -2.36 -0.94
CA ARG A 52 19.50 -1.06 -0.34
C ARG A 52 20.21 -1.20 1.00
N ASN A 53 20.94 -0.15 1.41
CA ASN A 53 21.68 -0.13 2.69
C ASN A 53 20.88 0.55 3.82
N GLY A 54 19.78 1.24 3.52
CA GLY A 54 18.93 1.93 4.49
C GLY A 54 17.52 1.38 4.50
N THR A 55 16.60 2.08 5.17
CA THR A 55 15.18 1.70 5.27
C THR A 55 14.44 1.90 3.96
N PHE A 56 14.62 3.06 3.32
CA PHE A 56 14.04 3.43 2.04
C PHE A 56 15.11 3.94 1.06
N LEU A 57 14.80 3.82 -0.23
CA LEU A 57 15.58 4.48 -1.28
C LEU A 57 15.04 5.91 -1.46
N TRP A 58 15.58 6.85 -0.67
CA TRP A 58 15.10 8.24 -0.62
C TRP A 58 15.28 9.02 -1.93
N TYR A 59 16.18 8.54 -2.79
CA TYR A 59 16.46 9.12 -4.10
C TYR A 59 16.38 8.06 -5.20
N SER A 60 15.57 8.32 -6.24
CA SER A 60 15.51 7.53 -7.47
C SER A 60 14.79 8.33 -8.56
N SER A 61 14.49 7.67 -9.70
CA SER A 61 13.82 8.29 -10.85
C SER A 61 12.43 8.85 -10.53
N ASP A 62 11.64 8.17 -9.68
CA ASP A 62 10.27 8.59 -9.39
C ASP A 62 10.17 9.58 -8.25
N VAL A 63 10.95 9.39 -7.20
CA VAL A 63 10.99 10.27 -6.02
C VAL A 63 12.41 10.66 -5.70
N ASP A 64 12.65 11.96 -5.57
CA ASP A 64 13.88 12.55 -5.08
C ASP A 64 13.60 13.33 -3.80
N PHE A 65 13.91 12.73 -2.66
CA PHE A 65 13.93 13.39 -1.35
C PHE A 65 15.35 13.65 -0.84
N LYS A 66 16.35 13.34 -1.68
CA LYS A 66 17.78 13.37 -1.41
C LYS A 66 18.21 12.27 -0.43
N ASP A 67 17.89 12.41 0.85
CA ASP A 67 18.28 11.53 1.94
C ASP A 67 17.21 11.53 3.06
N PHE A 68 17.49 10.78 4.13
CA PHE A 68 16.63 10.70 5.31
C PHE A 68 16.45 12.07 5.97
N LEU A 69 17.53 12.83 6.24
CA LEU A 69 17.45 14.11 6.96
C LEU A 69 16.60 15.15 6.22
N ASN A 70 16.68 15.18 4.88
CA ASN A 70 15.84 16.04 4.06
C ASN A 70 14.37 15.59 4.01
N THR A 71 14.08 14.37 4.45
CA THR A 71 12.71 13.83 4.51
C THR A 71 12.06 14.04 5.87
N VAL A 72 12.85 14.15 6.93
CA VAL A 72 12.35 14.44 8.28
C VAL A 72 11.73 15.84 8.32
N HIS A 73 10.58 15.97 8.98
CA HIS A 73 9.93 17.26 9.19
C HIS A 73 10.84 18.19 10.02
N ASN A 74 11.11 19.39 9.52
CA ASN A 74 12.03 20.35 10.13
C ASN A 74 13.46 19.83 10.41
N GLY A 75 13.83 18.67 9.84
CA GLY A 75 15.18 18.10 9.96
C GLY A 75 15.51 17.48 11.32
N GLU A 76 14.53 17.31 12.21
CA GLU A 76 14.74 16.78 13.55
C GLU A 76 13.81 15.64 13.92
N GLY A 77 14.34 14.63 14.62
CA GLY A 77 13.58 13.49 15.14
C GLY A 77 13.46 12.32 14.19
N ASN A 78 12.50 11.44 14.45
CA ASN A 78 12.30 10.17 13.75
C ASN A 78 11.06 10.23 12.87
N ILE A 79 11.12 9.59 11.70
CA ILE A 79 9.93 9.40 10.85
C ILE A 79 9.14 8.21 11.37
N LYS A 80 7.81 8.35 11.48
CA LYS A 80 6.92 7.22 11.79
C LYS A 80 5.95 6.98 10.65
N ILE A 81 5.80 5.70 10.28
CA ILE A 81 4.90 5.24 9.23
C ILE A 81 3.97 4.21 9.84
N GLY A 82 2.69 4.53 9.92
CA GLY A 82 1.64 3.63 10.40
C GLY A 82 0.72 3.20 9.26
N PHE A 83 0.35 1.91 9.23
CA PHE A 83 -0.63 1.40 8.28
C PHE A 83 -1.40 0.22 8.86
N THR A 84 -2.61 0.02 8.36
CA THR A 84 -3.41 -1.17 8.67
C THR A 84 -3.61 -2.04 7.45
N LEU A 85 -3.81 -3.32 7.69
CA LEU A 85 -4.05 -4.33 6.67
C LEU A 85 -4.95 -5.43 7.23
N GLN A 86 -5.65 -6.15 6.36
CA GLN A 86 -6.50 -7.26 6.77
C GLN A 86 -5.70 -8.57 6.76
N SER A 87 -5.80 -9.34 7.85
CA SER A 87 -5.06 -10.59 8.01
C SER A 87 -5.35 -11.63 6.93
N GLN A 88 -6.53 -11.59 6.31
CA GLN A 88 -6.88 -12.45 5.16
C GLN A 88 -5.98 -12.24 3.94
N ASN A 89 -5.35 -11.08 3.84
CA ASN A 89 -4.40 -10.74 2.79
C ASN A 89 -2.98 -11.21 3.10
N LEU A 90 -2.76 -11.71 4.32
CA LEU A 90 -1.48 -12.23 4.78
C LEU A 90 -1.44 -13.75 4.69
N ARG A 91 -0.25 -14.28 4.57
CA ARG A 91 0.04 -15.71 4.72
C ARG A 91 0.56 -16.00 6.09
N LEU A 92 -0.29 -15.82 7.05
CA LEU A 92 0.01 -16.25 8.39
C LEU A 92 0.08 -17.78 8.45
N PRO A 93 0.96 -18.34 9.28
CA PRO A 93 0.97 -19.77 9.55
C PRO A 93 -0.46 -20.20 9.85
N ARG A 94 -0.93 -21.23 9.18
CA ARG A 94 -2.36 -21.57 9.22
C ARG A 94 -2.78 -21.95 10.61
N TYR A 95 -3.51 -21.08 11.28
CA TYR A 95 -4.44 -21.48 12.31
C TYR A 95 -5.38 -22.54 11.70
N GLY A 96 -5.10 -23.82 12.05
CA GLY A 96 -6.09 -24.87 11.91
C GLY A 96 -6.58 -25.26 10.54
N ARG A 97 -5.76 -25.96 9.74
CA ARG A 97 -6.33 -26.89 8.74
C ARG A 97 -7.22 -27.97 9.39
N HIS A 98 -7.14 -28.17 10.69
CA HIS A 98 -7.83 -29.23 11.44
C HIS A 98 -9.11 -28.80 12.15
N ILE A 99 -9.49 -27.51 12.08
CA ILE A 99 -10.78 -27.02 12.63
C ILE A 99 -11.98 -27.61 11.89
N LYS A 100 -11.83 -27.96 10.59
CA LYS A 100 -12.88 -28.67 9.83
C LYS A 100 -13.31 -30.00 10.43
N ALA A 101 -12.49 -30.64 11.24
CA ALA A 101 -12.78 -31.95 11.81
C ALA A 101 -13.68 -31.94 13.05
N LYS A 102 -14.01 -30.79 13.64
CA LYS A 102 -14.77 -30.72 14.90
C LYS A 102 -15.95 -29.74 14.92
N GLY A 103 -16.55 -29.41 13.78
CA GLY A 103 -17.88 -28.76 13.77
C GLY A 103 -17.92 -27.31 14.23
N ILE A 104 -16.81 -26.58 14.25
CA ILE A 104 -16.80 -25.13 14.44
C ILE A 104 -17.14 -24.48 13.10
N ALA A 105 -18.17 -23.63 13.10
CA ALA A 105 -18.65 -22.97 11.88
C ALA A 105 -17.53 -22.21 11.18
N GLU A 106 -17.40 -22.38 9.87
CA GLU A 106 -16.45 -21.65 9.01
C GLU A 106 -16.63 -20.12 9.11
N GLU A 107 -17.76 -19.67 9.58
CA GLU A 107 -18.12 -18.24 9.74
C GLU A 107 -17.27 -17.50 10.80
N ASP A 108 -16.79 -18.18 11.85
CA ASP A 108 -15.99 -17.54 12.90
C ASP A 108 -14.50 -17.39 12.53
N ILE A 109 -14.02 -18.18 11.55
CA ILE A 109 -12.61 -18.16 11.11
C ILE A 109 -12.41 -17.19 9.95
N SER A 110 -13.49 -16.81 9.26
CA SER A 110 -13.46 -15.94 8.09
C SER A 110 -13.51 -14.44 8.42
N LYS A 111 -13.66 -14.06 9.69
CA LYS A 111 -13.60 -12.64 10.06
C LYS A 111 -12.22 -12.10 9.76
N ALA A 112 -12.17 -11.13 8.83
CA ALA A 112 -10.97 -10.37 8.57
C ALA A 112 -10.53 -9.67 9.86
N ILE A 113 -9.40 -10.09 10.43
CA ILE A 113 -8.82 -9.45 11.61
C ILE A 113 -7.89 -8.33 11.11
N GLU A 114 -8.10 -7.13 11.59
CA GLU A 114 -7.24 -6.01 11.30
C GLU A 114 -5.89 -6.17 12.01
N MET A 115 -4.82 -5.90 11.28
CA MET A 115 -3.46 -5.82 11.78
C MET A 115 -2.95 -4.40 11.60
N SER A 116 -2.43 -3.80 12.65
CA SER A 116 -1.77 -2.50 12.62
C SER A 116 -0.26 -2.67 12.68
N VAL A 117 0.45 -1.93 11.84
CA VAL A 117 1.92 -1.89 11.81
C VAL A 117 2.36 -0.45 11.89
N LYS A 118 3.29 -0.14 12.80
CA LYS A 118 3.94 1.16 12.91
C LYS A 118 5.44 0.97 12.86
N LEU A 119 6.09 1.66 11.95
CA LEU A 119 7.53 1.67 11.75
C LEU A 119 8.07 3.01 12.21
N GLU A 120 9.15 3.00 12.97
CA GLU A 120 9.88 4.20 13.33
C GLU A 120 11.29 4.13 12.75
N ILE A 121 11.71 5.22 12.11
CA ILE A 121 12.98 5.31 11.38
C ILE A 121 13.79 6.44 12.01
N SER A 122 15.03 6.12 12.38
CA SER A 122 15.99 7.04 12.96
C SER A 122 17.24 7.15 12.10
N GLY A 123 17.85 8.33 12.11
CA GLY A 123 19.20 8.51 11.52
C GLY A 123 20.28 7.94 12.43
N LYS A 124 21.33 7.41 11.85
CA LYS A 124 22.53 6.98 12.59
C LYS A 124 23.31 8.20 13.06
N LYS A 125 23.79 8.15 14.32
CA LYS A 125 24.56 9.23 14.95
C LYS A 125 26.08 9.00 14.85
N ALA A 126 26.52 7.84 14.35
CA ALA A 126 27.93 7.52 14.24
C ALA A 126 28.65 8.45 13.25
N LEU A 127 29.86 8.88 13.62
CA LEU A 127 30.67 9.82 12.82
C LEU A 127 30.89 9.26 11.39
N GLY A 128 30.52 10.07 10.39
CA GLY A 128 30.62 9.68 8.96
C GLY A 128 29.45 8.86 8.42
N LYS A 129 28.40 8.61 9.23
CA LYS A 129 27.19 7.89 8.84
C LYS A 129 25.89 8.71 9.03
N GLU A 130 26.00 10.00 9.13
CA GLU A 130 24.91 10.93 9.46
C GLU A 130 23.74 10.90 8.44
N ASN A 131 23.99 10.37 7.22
CA ASN A 131 22.96 10.20 6.18
C ASN A 131 22.39 8.77 6.12
N GLU A 132 22.91 7.84 6.93
CA GLU A 132 22.36 6.49 7.02
C GLU A 132 21.19 6.46 8.01
N ASP A 133 20.20 5.66 7.71
CA ASP A 133 19.00 5.47 8.52
C ASP A 133 18.78 3.98 8.82
N PHE A 134 18.01 3.71 9.87
CA PHE A 134 17.64 2.36 10.30
C PHE A 134 16.26 2.36 10.94
N PHE A 135 15.59 1.20 10.97
CA PHE A 135 14.38 1.05 11.76
C PHE A 135 14.74 1.01 13.23
N SER A 136 14.37 2.04 13.98
CA SER A 136 14.59 2.11 15.44
C SER A 136 13.50 1.40 16.22
N SER A 137 12.30 1.29 15.65
CA SER A 137 11.19 0.58 16.27
C SER A 137 10.23 0.00 15.23
N VAL A 138 9.69 -1.17 15.52
CA VAL A 138 8.60 -1.80 14.76
C VAL A 138 7.54 -2.26 15.76
N LEU A 139 6.35 -1.71 15.67
CA LEU A 139 5.20 -2.08 16.48
C LEU A 139 4.18 -2.80 15.61
N ILE A 140 3.80 -4.01 15.99
CA ILE A 140 2.76 -4.80 15.35
C ILE A 140 1.65 -5.08 16.37
N GLN A 141 0.41 -4.73 16.03
CA GLN A 141 -0.78 -5.07 16.82
C GLN A 141 -1.62 -6.07 16.04
N TYR A 142 -1.82 -7.25 16.61
CA TYR A 142 -2.54 -8.35 15.99
C TYR A 142 -3.14 -9.27 17.04
N LEU A 143 -4.38 -9.72 16.89
CA LEU A 143 -5.09 -10.59 17.84
C LEU A 143 -5.11 -10.02 19.28
N ASP A 144 -5.37 -8.73 19.43
CA ASP A 144 -5.34 -8.01 20.71
C ASP A 144 -3.98 -8.08 21.45
N GLN A 145 -2.93 -8.43 20.71
CA GLN A 145 -1.56 -8.45 21.20
C GLN A 145 -0.74 -7.31 20.61
N GLU A 146 0.15 -6.77 21.41
CA GLU A 146 1.09 -5.75 21.03
C GLU A 146 2.52 -6.32 21.04
N ILE A 147 3.19 -6.21 19.89
CA ILE A 147 4.57 -6.66 19.71
C ILE A 147 5.40 -5.43 19.35
N LEU A 148 6.29 -5.06 20.24
CA LEU A 148 7.22 -3.96 20.02
C LEU A 148 8.64 -4.52 19.86
N MET A 149 9.27 -4.20 18.75
CA MET A 149 10.68 -4.47 18.51
C MET A 149 11.44 -3.15 18.54
N ASN A 150 12.28 -2.92 19.52
CA ASN A 150 13.20 -1.79 19.59
C ASN A 150 14.55 -2.23 19.04
N ILE A 151 15.04 -1.53 18.03
CA ILE A 151 16.28 -1.82 17.34
C ILE A 151 17.25 -0.68 17.64
N SER A 152 18.40 -1.03 18.20
CA SER A 152 19.46 -0.06 18.51
C SER A 152 20.41 0.13 17.32
N GLU A 153 21.16 1.22 17.35
CA GLU A 153 22.13 1.54 16.29
C GLU A 153 23.25 0.49 16.15
N ASP A 154 23.56 -0.23 17.22
CA ASP A 154 24.51 -1.37 17.28
C ASP A 154 23.87 -2.71 16.87
N GLU A 155 22.70 -2.65 16.22
CA GLU A 155 22.02 -3.81 15.65
C GLU A 155 21.58 -4.86 16.68
N ARG A 156 21.19 -4.44 17.89
CA ARG A 156 20.51 -5.30 18.88
C ARG A 156 19.03 -5.06 18.85
N VAL A 157 18.27 -6.12 19.03
CA VAL A 157 16.80 -6.07 19.08
C VAL A 157 16.29 -6.49 20.45
N GLN A 158 15.55 -5.59 21.08
CA GLN A 158 14.73 -5.87 22.24
C GLN A 158 13.30 -6.13 21.77
N VAL A 159 12.75 -7.28 22.11
CA VAL A 159 11.35 -7.64 21.83
C VAL A 159 10.53 -7.52 23.08
N VAL A 160 9.42 -6.78 23.02
CA VAL A 160 8.45 -6.62 24.10
C VAL A 160 7.10 -7.08 23.60
N ILE A 161 6.48 -8.04 24.28
CA ILE A 161 5.11 -8.50 23.97
C ILE A 161 4.21 -8.15 25.13
N ASN A 162 3.18 -7.34 24.87
CA ASN A 162 2.22 -6.87 25.88
C ASN A 162 2.88 -6.24 27.12
N GLY A 163 3.93 -5.47 26.91
CA GLY A 163 4.70 -4.84 27.98
C GLY A 163 5.69 -5.75 28.70
N HIS A 164 5.80 -7.04 28.32
CA HIS A 164 6.77 -7.97 28.87
C HIS A 164 7.98 -8.08 27.93
N GLU A 165 9.14 -7.72 28.46
CA GLU A 165 10.41 -7.85 27.73
C GLU A 165 10.83 -9.32 27.64
N ILE A 166 11.27 -9.71 26.44
CA ILE A 166 11.81 -11.04 26.16
C ILE A 166 13.33 -10.91 26.14
N ASP A 167 13.95 -11.54 27.12
CA ASP A 167 15.41 -11.58 27.23
C ASP A 167 15.96 -12.56 26.20
N ALA A 168 16.43 -12.01 25.07
CA ALA A 168 17.06 -12.76 23.99
C ALA A 168 18.10 -11.91 23.27
N ASN A 169 19.24 -12.51 22.93
CA ASN A 169 20.22 -11.88 22.04
C ASN A 169 19.71 -11.96 20.60
N LEU A 170 18.82 -11.06 20.24
CA LEU A 170 18.25 -10.98 18.91
C LEU A 170 18.90 -9.84 18.11
N HIS A 171 19.18 -10.13 16.85
CA HIS A 171 19.73 -9.19 15.87
C HIS A 171 18.79 -9.04 14.69
N PRO A 172 18.71 -7.85 14.09
CA PRO A 172 17.93 -7.66 12.87
C PRO A 172 18.72 -8.29 11.70
N ALA A 173 18.11 -9.26 11.05
CA ALA A 173 18.63 -9.71 9.76
C ALA A 173 18.24 -8.65 8.72
N LEU A 174 19.16 -7.76 8.42
CA LEU A 174 19.14 -7.02 7.17
C LEU A 174 19.49 -8.04 6.07
N SER A 175 18.55 -8.90 5.73
CA SER A 175 18.78 -9.77 4.58
C SER A 175 18.96 -8.84 3.38
N ASN A 176 20.02 -9.05 2.58
CA ASN A 176 20.24 -8.41 1.27
C ASN A 176 19.10 -8.75 0.29
N ASN A 177 17.94 -9.12 0.81
CA ASN A 177 16.80 -9.50 0.05
C ASN A 177 16.00 -8.23 -0.27
N ALA A 178 15.91 -7.90 -1.55
CA ALA A 178 15.18 -6.77 -2.07
C ALA A 178 13.70 -6.70 -1.63
N ILE A 179 13.15 -7.81 -1.15
CA ILE A 179 11.74 -7.94 -0.77
C ILE A 179 11.45 -7.39 0.64
N ASN A 180 12.42 -7.45 1.56
CA ASN A 180 12.17 -7.16 2.96
C ASN A 180 12.24 -5.65 3.26
N LEU A 181 11.14 -5.07 3.74
CA LEU A 181 11.14 -3.74 4.35
C LEU A 181 11.43 -3.84 5.85
N ILE A 182 10.72 -4.71 6.56
CA ILE A 182 10.89 -4.95 8.00
C ILE A 182 11.97 -6.01 8.20
N PRO A 183 12.96 -5.78 9.08
CA PRO A 183 14.01 -6.75 9.30
C PRO A 183 13.47 -8.03 9.97
N ARG A 184 13.99 -9.17 9.56
CA ARG A 184 13.77 -10.44 10.28
C ARG A 184 14.70 -10.50 11.49
N LEU A 185 14.38 -11.37 12.42
CA LEU A 185 15.14 -11.54 13.65
C LEU A 185 15.94 -12.85 13.61
N TYR A 186 17.17 -12.84 14.10
CA TYR A 186 17.99 -14.04 14.28
C TYR A 186 18.75 -14.01 15.62
N GLU A 187 19.13 -15.16 16.11
CA GLU A 187 20.03 -15.32 17.27
C GLU A 187 21.47 -15.51 16.83
N ASP A 188 22.41 -15.07 17.66
CA ASP A 188 23.86 -15.03 17.37
C ASP A 188 24.53 -16.43 17.24
N ARG A 189 23.79 -17.52 17.44
CA ARG A 189 24.32 -18.90 17.39
C ARG A 189 23.56 -19.76 16.40
N GLN A 190 24.17 -19.94 15.22
CA GLN A 190 23.86 -20.99 14.24
C GLN A 190 22.38 -21.18 13.92
N ASP A 191 21.94 -20.70 12.75
CA ASP A 191 20.78 -21.14 11.95
C ASP A 191 19.49 -21.65 12.63
N SER A 192 19.43 -21.72 13.97
CA SER A 192 18.25 -22.06 14.71
C SER A 192 17.51 -20.79 15.16
N LEU A 193 16.52 -20.43 14.38
CA LEU A 193 15.50 -19.46 14.71
C LEU A 193 15.09 -19.55 16.18
N TYR A 194 15.50 -18.54 16.97
CA TYR A 194 15.00 -18.27 18.35
C TYR A 194 14.67 -19.42 19.30
N MET A 195 15.28 -20.59 19.21
CA MET A 195 14.95 -21.70 20.12
C MET A 195 15.19 -21.34 21.59
N GLY A 196 16.18 -20.46 21.86
CA GLY A 196 16.41 -19.92 23.19
C GLY A 196 15.26 -19.01 23.67
N THR A 197 14.84 -18.09 22.84
CA THR A 197 13.75 -17.14 23.12
C THR A 197 12.42 -17.85 23.31
N ILE A 198 12.13 -18.85 22.48
CA ILE A 198 10.95 -19.67 22.58
C ILE A 198 10.97 -20.47 23.90
N ARG A 199 12.13 -21.01 24.30
CA ARG A 199 12.26 -21.72 25.57
C ARG A 199 11.99 -20.80 26.76
N GLN A 200 12.51 -19.58 26.76
CA GLN A 200 12.27 -18.61 27.82
C GLN A 200 10.78 -18.19 27.89
N ALA A 201 10.15 -17.96 26.75
CA ALA A 201 8.73 -17.66 26.68
C ALA A 201 7.88 -18.84 27.20
N PHE A 202 8.27 -20.06 26.88
CA PHE A 202 7.63 -21.28 27.38
C PHE A 202 7.82 -21.44 28.89
N ASP A 203 9.01 -21.19 29.42
CA ASP A 203 9.29 -21.24 30.86
C ASP A 203 8.52 -20.15 31.63
N PHE A 204 8.40 -18.96 31.05
CA PHE A 204 7.56 -17.87 31.57
C PHE A 204 6.09 -18.28 31.61
N PHE A 205 5.59 -18.83 30.51
CA PHE A 205 4.23 -19.33 30.35
C PHE A 205 3.94 -20.43 31.38
N ARG A 206 4.83 -21.40 31.49
CA ARG A 206 4.73 -22.51 32.47
C ARG A 206 4.70 -22.01 33.90
N LYS A 207 5.56 -21.07 34.30
CA LYS A 207 5.60 -20.49 35.62
C LYS A 207 4.33 -19.74 36.01
N ASN A 208 3.72 -19.04 35.05
CA ASN A 208 2.59 -18.17 35.36
C ASN A 208 1.23 -18.85 35.20
N ILE A 209 1.12 -19.92 34.42
CA ILE A 209 -0.12 -20.64 34.18
C ILE A 209 -0.20 -21.92 35.04
N VAL A 210 0.81 -22.76 34.96
CA VAL A 210 0.79 -24.08 35.60
C VAL A 210 0.93 -24.00 37.15
N SER A 211 1.55 -22.91 37.64
CA SER A 211 1.74 -22.75 39.09
C SER A 211 0.50 -22.34 39.88
N LYS A 212 -0.62 -22.04 39.25
CA LYS A 212 -1.84 -21.54 39.91
C LYS A 212 -2.92 -22.60 40.16
N GLU A 213 -2.92 -23.70 39.42
CA GLU A 213 -3.91 -24.78 39.63
C GLU A 213 -3.28 -26.18 39.50
N ASN A 214 -3.11 -26.84 40.64
CA ASN A 214 -2.83 -28.27 40.82
C ASN A 214 -1.67 -28.90 40.05
N ASP A 215 -0.59 -29.17 40.76
CA ASP A 215 0.61 -29.94 40.35
C ASP A 215 0.34 -31.35 39.79
N GLU A 216 -0.89 -31.86 39.82
CA GLU A 216 -1.23 -33.24 39.43
C GLU A 216 -1.85 -33.37 38.01
N ALA A 217 -2.29 -32.30 37.38
CA ALA A 217 -3.10 -32.39 36.17
C ALA A 217 -2.31 -32.35 34.84
N TYR A 218 -1.06 -31.85 34.83
CA TYR A 218 -0.24 -31.79 33.62
C TYR A 218 1.14 -32.40 33.90
N PRO A 219 1.38 -33.65 33.46
CA PRO A 219 2.74 -34.20 33.45
C PRO A 219 3.64 -33.30 32.63
N LEU A 220 4.90 -33.18 33.05
CA LEU A 220 5.98 -32.45 32.38
C LEU A 220 5.94 -32.67 30.86
N MET A 221 5.21 -31.82 30.18
CA MET A 221 5.15 -31.84 28.71
C MET A 221 6.50 -31.34 28.18
N ASP A 222 7.17 -32.17 27.41
CA ASP A 222 8.41 -31.77 26.77
C ASP A 222 8.13 -30.59 25.82
N LEU A 223 9.11 -29.69 25.70
CA LEU A 223 9.02 -28.56 24.79
C LEU A 223 8.65 -29.01 23.37
N GLN A 224 9.19 -30.14 22.92
CA GLN A 224 8.87 -30.75 21.63
C GLN A 224 7.40 -31.21 21.55
N GLU A 225 6.82 -31.72 22.59
CA GLU A 225 5.40 -32.10 22.67
C GLU A 225 4.49 -30.87 22.69
N ALA A 226 4.87 -29.81 23.39
CA ALA A 226 4.15 -28.55 23.42
C ALA A 226 4.21 -27.87 22.02
N PHE A 227 5.38 -27.88 21.35
CA PHE A 227 5.55 -27.44 19.98
C PHE A 227 4.72 -28.27 19.01
N TYR A 228 4.76 -29.58 19.13
CA TYR A 228 3.98 -30.49 18.29
C TYR A 228 2.47 -30.29 18.50
N LEU A 229 2.04 -30.01 19.73
CA LEU A 229 0.65 -29.72 20.05
C LEU A 229 0.22 -28.33 19.55
N ILE A 230 1.08 -27.33 19.62
CA ILE A 230 0.84 -26.00 19.08
C ILE A 230 0.84 -26.04 17.56
N ASP A 231 1.72 -26.78 16.92
CA ASP A 231 1.81 -26.88 15.45
C ASP A 231 0.79 -27.84 14.84
N GLN A 232 0.57 -29.02 15.43
CA GLN A 232 -0.27 -30.09 14.89
C GLN A 232 -1.72 -30.09 15.39
N LYS A 233 -1.96 -29.75 16.64
CA LYS A 233 -3.29 -29.80 17.24
C LYS A 233 -3.90 -28.43 17.43
N THR A 234 -3.24 -27.44 17.01
CA THR A 234 -3.75 -26.10 17.14
C THR A 234 -5.20 -25.99 16.87
N SER A 235 -5.77 -26.65 17.57
CA SER A 235 -7.08 -26.26 17.91
C SER A 235 -6.95 -25.26 19.03
N PHE A 236 -6.82 -23.97 18.68
CA PHE A 236 -7.36 -22.89 19.49
C PHE A 236 -8.71 -23.31 20.09
N ALA A 237 -9.49 -24.11 19.41
CA ALA A 237 -10.70 -24.76 19.88
C ALA A 237 -10.49 -25.79 20.99
N TYR A 238 -9.37 -26.49 21.04
CA TYR A 238 -9.06 -27.37 22.14
C TYR A 238 -8.69 -26.57 23.42
N LEU A 239 -8.01 -25.45 23.25
CA LEU A 239 -7.65 -24.52 24.30
C LEU A 239 -8.86 -23.68 24.77
N LYS A 240 -9.81 -23.38 23.90
CA LYS A 240 -11.09 -22.73 24.23
C LYS A 240 -12.02 -23.59 25.07
N ASN A 241 -11.85 -24.90 25.05
CA ASN A 241 -12.60 -25.85 25.88
C ASN A 241 -11.97 -26.13 27.24
N LEU A 242 -10.78 -25.63 27.52
CA LEU A 242 -10.21 -25.51 28.85
C LEU A 242 -10.75 -24.16 29.35
N ASP A 243 -11.71 -24.18 30.26
CA ASP A 243 -12.40 -23.01 30.84
C ASP A 243 -11.41 -22.11 31.61
N ILE A 244 -10.62 -21.30 30.88
CA ILE A 244 -9.43 -20.62 31.40
C ILE A 244 -9.61 -19.12 31.16
N ASN A 245 -10.29 -18.46 32.06
CA ASN A 245 -10.49 -17.01 32.10
C ASN A 245 -9.14 -16.26 32.12
N GLY A 246 -8.75 -15.67 30.99
CA GLY A 246 -7.53 -14.89 30.81
C GLY A 246 -6.41 -15.57 30.02
N GLU A 247 -6.53 -16.83 29.64
CA GLU A 247 -5.49 -17.62 28.98
C GLU A 247 -5.47 -17.47 27.45
N GLU A 248 -6.59 -17.11 26.82
CA GLU A 248 -6.63 -16.82 25.39
C GLU A 248 -5.60 -15.73 25.01
N TYR A 249 -5.50 -14.71 25.85
CA TYR A 249 -4.54 -13.63 25.68
C TYR A 249 -3.08 -14.10 25.72
N MET A 250 -2.74 -14.98 26.68
CA MET A 250 -1.37 -15.51 26.80
C MET A 250 -1.04 -16.51 25.69
N LEU A 251 -2.00 -17.30 25.26
CA LEU A 251 -1.84 -18.24 24.13
C LEU A 251 -1.63 -17.50 22.81
N ASN A 252 -2.34 -16.40 22.62
CA ASN A 252 -2.13 -15.52 21.47
C ASN A 252 -0.72 -14.93 21.48
N GLY A 253 -0.21 -14.49 22.65
CA GLY A 253 1.15 -13.99 22.80
C GLY A 253 2.21 -15.04 22.46
N MET A 254 2.03 -16.28 22.93
CA MET A 254 2.94 -17.37 22.58
C MET A 254 2.92 -17.73 21.09
N TYR A 255 1.72 -17.81 20.53
CA TYR A 255 1.60 -18.06 19.08
C TYR A 255 2.33 -17.00 18.28
N ILE A 256 2.13 -15.74 18.63
CA ILE A 256 2.77 -14.63 17.94
C ILE A 256 4.29 -14.73 18.06
N LEU A 257 4.81 -15.03 19.26
CA LEU A 257 6.26 -15.17 19.44
C LEU A 257 6.83 -16.31 18.60
N LEU A 258 6.16 -17.47 18.58
CA LEU A 258 6.56 -18.62 17.78
C LEU A 258 6.61 -18.31 16.29
N HIS A 259 5.69 -17.50 15.81
CA HIS A 259 5.52 -17.18 14.40
C HIS A 259 5.92 -15.73 14.03
N LEU A 260 6.66 -15.04 14.90
CA LEU A 260 6.98 -13.63 14.71
C LEU A 260 7.71 -13.38 13.38
N ASN A 261 8.71 -14.22 13.03
CA ASN A 261 9.38 -14.10 11.74
C ASN A 261 8.47 -14.43 10.56
N ASP A 262 7.56 -15.39 10.70
CA ASP A 262 6.57 -15.72 9.66
C ASP A 262 5.58 -14.56 9.46
N ILE A 263 5.19 -13.90 10.56
CA ILE A 263 4.35 -12.71 10.53
C ILE A 263 5.08 -11.56 9.83
N ILE A 264 6.32 -11.28 10.22
CA ILE A 264 7.16 -10.26 9.58
C ILE A 264 7.35 -10.55 8.10
N GLU A 265 7.64 -11.79 7.76
CA GLU A 265 7.83 -12.23 6.37
C GLU A 265 6.53 -12.06 5.55
N SER A 266 5.40 -12.41 6.13
CA SER A 266 4.08 -12.23 5.50
C SER A 266 3.75 -10.77 5.24
N ILE A 267 4.07 -9.87 6.19
CA ILE A 267 3.92 -8.42 6.02
C ILE A 267 4.86 -7.92 4.91
N ASN A 268 6.11 -8.37 4.90
CA ASN A 268 7.09 -8.00 3.88
C ASN A 268 6.64 -8.42 2.47
N TYR A 269 6.16 -9.64 2.29
CA TYR A 269 5.62 -10.10 1.01
C TYR A 269 4.39 -9.29 0.59
N TYR A 270 3.51 -8.97 1.53
CA TYR A 270 2.35 -8.14 1.25
C TYR A 270 2.74 -6.74 0.79
N LEU A 271 3.71 -6.10 1.47
CA LEU A 271 4.23 -4.79 1.08
C LEU A 271 4.94 -4.84 -0.28
N PHE A 272 5.69 -5.91 -0.55
CA PHE A 272 6.33 -6.13 -1.84
C PHE A 272 5.30 -6.30 -2.97
N ASP A 273 4.25 -7.09 -2.74
CA ASP A 273 3.16 -7.27 -3.70
C ASP A 273 2.45 -5.94 -3.99
N ILE A 274 2.13 -5.15 -2.95
CA ILE A 274 1.60 -3.79 -3.12
C ILE A 274 2.56 -2.93 -3.93
N SER A 275 3.83 -2.89 -3.58
CA SER A 275 4.83 -2.06 -4.25
C SER A 275 4.93 -2.36 -5.74
N SER A 276 4.88 -3.64 -6.08
CA SER A 276 4.87 -4.13 -7.47
C SER A 276 3.59 -3.75 -8.22
N GLY A 277 2.49 -3.55 -7.49
CA GLY A 277 1.19 -3.12 -8.04
C GLY A 277 1.02 -1.59 -8.12
N ILE A 278 1.99 -0.80 -7.67
CA ILE A 278 1.90 0.66 -7.74
C ILE A 278 2.22 1.14 -9.16
N THR A 279 1.27 1.86 -9.75
CA THR A 279 1.47 2.63 -10.98
C THR A 279 1.42 4.11 -10.63
N TYR A 280 2.52 4.82 -10.83
CA TYR A 280 2.63 6.25 -10.54
C TYR A 280 2.59 7.08 -11.80
N VAL A 281 1.80 8.15 -11.80
CA VAL A 281 1.60 9.06 -12.93
C VAL A 281 1.96 10.48 -12.49
N ARG A 282 3.00 11.04 -13.07
CA ARG A 282 3.48 12.40 -12.79
C ARG A 282 2.54 13.48 -13.33
N PRO A 283 2.57 14.70 -12.77
CA PRO A 283 1.73 15.81 -13.23
C PRO A 283 2.17 16.31 -14.61
N LEU A 284 3.47 16.38 -14.84
CA LEU A 284 4.02 16.75 -16.15
C LEU A 284 4.38 15.49 -16.94
N ARG A 285 3.70 15.28 -18.04
CA ARG A 285 3.93 14.17 -18.95
C ARG A 285 4.71 14.70 -20.15
N VAL A 286 5.54 13.84 -20.70
CA VAL A 286 6.41 14.22 -21.81
C VAL A 286 5.57 14.71 -22.99
N SER A 287 6.05 15.76 -23.67
CA SER A 287 5.48 16.19 -24.92
C SER A 287 5.56 15.06 -25.95
N THR A 288 4.46 14.83 -26.63
CA THR A 288 4.41 13.82 -27.69
C THR A 288 5.26 14.23 -28.87
N GLU A 289 5.91 13.24 -29.47
CA GLU A 289 6.63 13.40 -30.74
C GLU A 289 5.74 12.97 -31.90
N ARG A 290 5.99 13.53 -33.10
CA ARG A 290 5.26 13.14 -34.31
C ARG A 290 5.56 11.70 -34.71
N TYR A 291 6.81 11.26 -34.51
CA TYR A 291 7.32 9.94 -34.83
C TYR A 291 8.24 9.48 -33.72
N TYR A 292 8.01 8.24 -33.20
CA TYR A 292 8.85 7.60 -32.22
C TYR A 292 9.69 6.53 -32.90
N ARG A 293 10.97 6.47 -32.59
CA ARG A 293 11.83 5.43 -33.13
C ARG A 293 11.43 4.07 -32.58
N TYR A 294 11.06 3.14 -33.47
CA TYR A 294 10.69 1.79 -33.05
C TYR A 294 11.92 1.04 -32.55
N GLN A 295 11.80 0.43 -31.38
CA GLN A 295 12.80 -0.44 -30.78
C GLN A 295 12.15 -1.79 -30.50
N ASN A 296 12.80 -2.87 -30.94
CA ASN A 296 12.26 -4.22 -30.79
C ASN A 296 12.61 -4.82 -29.41
N TYR A 297 12.08 -4.19 -28.34
CA TYR A 297 12.13 -4.74 -27.01
C TYR A 297 10.73 -4.73 -26.36
N ALA A 298 10.47 -5.70 -25.47
CA ALA A 298 9.21 -5.76 -24.76
C ALA A 298 9.13 -4.61 -23.74
N VAL A 299 8.00 -3.92 -23.73
CA VAL A 299 7.67 -2.87 -22.75
C VAL A 299 6.49 -3.38 -21.92
N ASP A 300 6.77 -3.78 -20.70
CA ASP A 300 5.75 -4.33 -19.81
C ASP A 300 5.08 -3.25 -18.94
N GLU A 301 5.79 -2.18 -18.64
CA GLU A 301 5.32 -1.04 -17.83
C GLU A 301 5.48 0.28 -18.59
N ILE A 302 4.57 1.21 -18.29
CA ILE A 302 4.64 2.58 -18.84
C ILE A 302 5.37 3.46 -17.84
N ASP A 303 6.34 4.23 -18.29
CA ASP A 303 7.07 5.18 -17.46
C ASP A 303 6.12 6.20 -16.81
N SER A 304 6.44 6.65 -15.62
CA SER A 304 5.59 7.58 -14.84
C SER A 304 5.31 8.91 -15.55
N ASP A 305 6.16 9.30 -16.51
CA ASP A 305 6.01 10.47 -17.38
C ASP A 305 5.48 10.14 -18.79
N GLY A 306 5.27 8.86 -19.10
CA GLY A 306 4.73 8.39 -20.38
C GLY A 306 5.70 8.35 -21.55
N LYS A 307 7.03 8.47 -21.32
CA LYS A 307 8.03 8.48 -22.42
C LYS A 307 7.94 7.30 -23.35
N ASN A 308 7.69 6.11 -22.83
CA ASN A 308 7.66 4.87 -23.59
C ASN A 308 6.25 4.48 -24.08
N LEU A 309 5.26 5.38 -23.95
CA LEU A 309 3.86 5.13 -24.33
C LEU A 309 3.69 4.59 -25.75
N ALA A 310 4.36 5.21 -26.72
CA ALA A 310 4.25 4.78 -28.13
C ALA A 310 4.77 3.35 -28.33
N MET A 311 5.87 3.00 -27.68
CA MET A 311 6.42 1.64 -27.70
C MET A 311 5.50 0.65 -27.03
N TYR A 312 4.93 1.01 -25.87
CA TYR A 312 3.97 0.17 -25.17
C TYR A 312 2.75 -0.13 -26.05
N LEU A 313 2.14 0.89 -26.65
CA LEU A 313 0.98 0.74 -27.54
C LEU A 313 1.34 -0.06 -28.80
N ALA A 314 2.53 0.15 -29.36
CA ALA A 314 2.99 -0.60 -30.52
C ALA A 314 3.25 -2.09 -30.21
N ASN A 315 3.50 -2.45 -28.96
CA ASN A 315 3.73 -3.83 -28.53
C ASN A 315 2.44 -4.58 -28.15
N LEU A 316 1.31 -3.88 -28.10
CA LEU A 316 0.02 -4.55 -27.89
C LEU A 316 -0.31 -5.46 -29.08
N SER A 317 -0.84 -6.64 -28.79
CA SER A 317 -1.42 -7.49 -29.81
C SER A 317 -2.67 -6.82 -30.41
N ASP A 318 -3.02 -7.18 -31.65
CA ASP A 318 -4.22 -6.65 -32.33
C ASP A 318 -5.47 -6.76 -31.48
N ARG A 319 -5.64 -7.91 -30.80
CA ARG A 319 -6.77 -8.14 -29.90
C ARG A 319 -6.76 -7.18 -28.69
N GLN A 320 -5.60 -6.90 -28.14
CA GLN A 320 -5.45 -5.95 -27.04
C GLN A 320 -5.70 -4.52 -27.51
N MET A 321 -5.17 -4.17 -28.68
CA MET A 321 -5.36 -2.84 -29.28
C MET A 321 -6.84 -2.56 -29.59
N ILE A 322 -7.56 -3.51 -30.16
CA ILE A 322 -9.00 -3.40 -30.39
C ILE A 322 -9.74 -3.15 -29.07
N LYS A 323 -9.47 -3.93 -28.02
CA LYS A 323 -10.11 -3.76 -26.72
C LYS A 323 -9.81 -2.40 -26.08
N PHE A 324 -8.59 -1.92 -26.21
CA PHE A 324 -8.18 -0.60 -25.70
C PHE A 324 -8.89 0.52 -26.45
N THR A 325 -8.92 0.45 -27.77
CA THR A 325 -9.59 1.41 -28.65
C THR A 325 -11.12 1.44 -28.38
N ASP A 326 -11.75 0.29 -28.24
CA ASP A 326 -13.17 0.19 -27.87
C ASP A 326 -13.46 0.81 -26.51
N TRP A 327 -12.58 0.58 -25.53
CA TRP A 327 -12.71 1.12 -24.18
C TRP A 327 -12.58 2.65 -24.18
N THR A 328 -11.59 3.22 -24.87
CA THR A 328 -11.43 4.67 -24.99
C THR A 328 -12.56 5.31 -25.77
N SER A 329 -13.02 4.69 -26.86
CA SER A 329 -14.13 5.16 -27.65
C SER A 329 -15.43 5.25 -26.84
N LYS A 330 -15.76 4.20 -26.06
CA LYS A 330 -16.96 4.16 -25.23
C LYS A 330 -16.96 5.21 -24.12
N LEU A 331 -15.81 5.42 -23.46
CA LEU A 331 -15.72 6.30 -22.29
C LEU A 331 -15.44 7.75 -22.67
N PHE A 332 -14.60 7.98 -23.65
CA PHE A 332 -14.10 9.31 -23.99
C PHE A 332 -14.55 9.81 -25.37
N GLY A 333 -15.02 8.93 -26.25
CA GLY A 333 -15.50 9.26 -27.59
C GLY A 333 -14.39 9.41 -28.62
N PHE A 334 -13.21 8.85 -28.36
CA PHE A 334 -12.12 8.80 -29.32
C PHE A 334 -11.47 7.42 -29.38
N SER A 335 -10.91 7.11 -30.52
CA SER A 335 -10.16 5.88 -30.79
C SER A 335 -8.69 6.20 -31.07
N ILE A 336 -7.83 5.22 -30.83
CA ILE A 336 -6.39 5.37 -31.01
C ILE A 336 -5.95 4.47 -32.16
N VAL A 337 -5.17 5.02 -33.09
CA VAL A 337 -4.58 4.30 -34.20
C VAL A 337 -3.06 4.34 -34.05
N VAL A 338 -2.44 3.19 -34.11
CA VAL A 338 -0.98 3.04 -34.05
C VAL A 338 -0.48 2.60 -35.41
N LEU A 339 0.30 3.46 -36.06
CA LEU A 339 0.90 3.17 -37.36
C LEU A 339 2.39 2.84 -37.18
N LYS A 340 2.83 1.76 -37.82
CA LYS A 340 4.23 1.33 -37.84
C LYS A 340 4.77 1.49 -39.24
N HIS A 341 5.77 2.35 -39.43
CA HIS A 341 6.40 2.61 -40.71
C HIS A 341 7.93 2.57 -40.57
N GLU A 342 8.62 1.82 -41.42
CA GLU A 342 10.09 1.82 -41.61
C GLU A 342 10.93 2.19 -40.36
N GLY A 343 10.67 1.52 -39.22
CA GLY A 343 11.41 1.76 -37.98
C GLY A 343 10.88 2.92 -37.11
N HIS A 344 9.70 3.46 -37.42
CA HIS A 344 9.03 4.50 -36.63
C HIS A 344 7.60 4.09 -36.27
N VAL A 345 7.12 4.64 -35.15
CA VAL A 345 5.74 4.52 -34.68
C VAL A 345 5.11 5.90 -34.66
N GLU A 346 3.90 6.00 -35.19
CA GLU A 346 3.05 7.19 -35.13
C GLU A 346 1.78 6.87 -34.36
N LEU A 347 1.38 7.79 -33.48
CA LEU A 347 0.11 7.72 -32.75
C LEU A 347 -0.89 8.71 -33.35
N GLN A 348 -2.07 8.22 -33.69
CA GLN A 348 -3.15 9.05 -34.21
C GLN A 348 -4.42 8.92 -33.39
N ILE A 349 -5.20 9.99 -33.31
CA ILE A 349 -6.52 10.05 -32.66
C ILE A 349 -7.60 10.12 -33.73
N LEU A 350 -8.61 9.30 -33.58
CA LEU A 350 -9.81 9.28 -34.42
C LEU A 350 -11.02 9.68 -33.57
N GLU A 351 -11.68 10.79 -33.88
CA GLU A 351 -12.88 11.30 -33.25
C GLU A 351 -14.10 11.12 -34.13
N GLY A 352 -15.05 10.30 -33.76
CA GLY A 352 -16.26 10.05 -34.54
C GLY A 352 -15.94 9.61 -35.97
N ASN A 353 -16.48 10.34 -36.96
CA ASN A 353 -16.29 10.07 -38.37
C ASN A 353 -15.19 10.94 -39.01
N ASN A 354 -14.37 11.66 -38.24
CA ASN A 354 -13.31 12.50 -38.76
C ASN A 354 -12.14 11.62 -39.25
N ALA A 355 -11.30 12.20 -40.13
CA ALA A 355 -10.04 11.54 -40.48
C ALA A 355 -9.10 11.44 -39.26
N PRO A 356 -8.33 10.34 -39.10
CA PRO A 356 -7.34 10.24 -38.06
C PRO A 356 -6.33 11.40 -38.13
N ARG A 357 -5.97 11.96 -36.97
CA ARG A 357 -4.98 13.05 -36.87
C ARG A 357 -3.84 12.62 -35.96
N ASN A 358 -2.61 13.00 -36.32
CA ASN A 358 -1.45 12.75 -35.46
C ASN A 358 -1.68 13.35 -34.08
N LEU A 359 -1.28 12.63 -33.04
CA LEU A 359 -1.49 13.02 -31.65
C LEU A 359 -0.93 14.42 -31.33
N VAL A 360 0.19 14.82 -31.98
CA VAL A 360 0.79 16.15 -31.82
C VAL A 360 -0.14 17.26 -32.33
N ASP A 361 -0.93 16.98 -33.38
CA ASP A 361 -1.83 17.94 -34.02
C ASP A 361 -3.20 18.03 -33.33
N THR A 362 -3.48 17.20 -32.29
CA THR A 362 -4.79 17.12 -31.63
C THR A 362 -4.91 17.98 -30.36
N GLY A 363 -3.88 18.69 -30.01
CA GLY A 363 -3.85 19.53 -28.80
C GLY A 363 -3.48 18.78 -27.52
N PHE A 364 -3.05 19.55 -26.51
CA PHE A 364 -2.44 19.03 -25.29
C PHE A 364 -3.33 18.09 -24.48
N GLY A 365 -4.65 18.22 -24.54
CA GLY A 365 -5.57 17.39 -23.73
C GLY A 365 -5.42 15.91 -24.00
N TYR A 366 -5.33 15.47 -25.24
CA TYR A 366 -5.15 14.06 -25.60
C TYR A 366 -3.77 13.55 -25.21
N THR A 367 -2.74 14.35 -25.42
CA THR A 367 -1.36 14.01 -25.12
C THR A 367 -1.17 13.77 -23.61
N GLN A 368 -1.85 14.54 -22.78
CA GLN A 368 -1.81 14.41 -21.31
C GLN A 368 -2.70 13.28 -20.80
N MET A 369 -3.84 13.02 -21.42
CA MET A 369 -4.78 12.00 -20.98
C MET A 369 -4.37 10.59 -21.40
N LEU A 370 -3.81 10.42 -22.59
CA LEU A 370 -3.53 9.10 -23.16
C LEU A 370 -2.58 8.23 -22.30
N PRO A 371 -1.49 8.75 -21.72
CA PRO A 371 -0.66 7.97 -20.80
C PRO A 371 -1.46 7.46 -19.58
N ILE A 372 -2.28 8.33 -18.96
CA ILE A 372 -3.11 7.97 -17.79
C ILE A 372 -4.07 6.83 -18.17
N LEU A 373 -4.81 7.00 -19.27
CA LEU A 373 -5.78 6.00 -19.72
C LEU A 373 -5.12 4.67 -20.03
N THR A 374 -3.93 4.71 -20.65
CA THR A 374 -3.19 3.49 -20.99
C THR A 374 -2.72 2.76 -19.72
N MET A 375 -2.23 3.48 -18.71
CA MET A 375 -1.80 2.92 -17.44
C MET A 375 -2.99 2.29 -16.69
N ILE A 376 -4.14 3.00 -16.61
CA ILE A 376 -5.36 2.48 -15.99
C ILE A 376 -5.84 1.23 -16.72
N TRP A 377 -5.91 1.28 -18.06
CA TRP A 377 -6.33 0.13 -18.85
C TRP A 377 -5.39 -1.06 -18.68
N ASN A 378 -4.06 -0.82 -18.60
CA ASN A 378 -3.08 -1.87 -18.31
C ASN A 378 -3.35 -2.52 -16.95
N ALA A 379 -3.66 -1.73 -15.92
CA ALA A 379 -4.00 -2.25 -14.60
C ALA A 379 -5.28 -3.10 -14.62
N ILE A 380 -6.30 -2.70 -15.39
CA ILE A 380 -7.58 -3.42 -15.54
C ILE A 380 -7.41 -4.72 -16.32
N LYS A 381 -6.70 -4.69 -17.45
CA LYS A 381 -6.55 -5.86 -18.33
C LYS A 381 -5.72 -6.98 -17.75
N THR A 382 -4.75 -6.62 -16.92
CA THR A 382 -3.86 -7.58 -16.30
C THR A 382 -4.59 -8.16 -15.08
N PRO A 383 -4.95 -9.44 -15.10
CA PRO A 383 -5.56 -10.04 -13.92
C PRO A 383 -4.62 -9.83 -12.73
N PRO A 384 -5.15 -9.74 -11.50
CA PRO A 384 -4.30 -9.66 -10.34
C PRO A 384 -3.33 -10.84 -10.42
N SER A 385 -2.04 -10.53 -10.52
CA SER A 385 -1.02 -11.57 -10.56
C SER A 385 -1.06 -12.26 -9.21
N ARG A 386 -1.21 -13.58 -9.22
CA ARG A 386 -0.91 -14.36 -8.02
C ARG A 386 0.55 -14.09 -7.73
N SER A 387 0.87 -13.69 -6.51
CA SER A 387 2.24 -13.44 -6.09
C SER A 387 3.17 -14.52 -6.65
N ILE A 388 4.23 -14.12 -7.35
CA ILE A 388 5.18 -15.03 -8.01
C ILE A 388 5.82 -15.96 -6.97
N PHE A 389 5.96 -15.47 -5.75
CA PHE A 389 6.63 -16.19 -4.65
C PHE A 389 5.69 -17.06 -3.85
N TYR A 390 4.36 -16.85 -3.94
CA TYR A 390 3.42 -17.60 -3.15
C TYR A 390 2.07 -17.79 -3.86
N ARG A 391 1.46 -18.97 -3.66
CA ARG A 391 0.05 -19.23 -3.97
C ARG A 391 -0.84 -18.57 -2.91
N SER A 392 -0.89 -17.23 -2.82
CA SER A 392 -1.88 -16.57 -1.97
C SER A 392 -3.28 -16.77 -2.56
N ASN A 393 -4.26 -17.02 -1.71
CA ASN A 393 -5.66 -17.01 -2.13
C ASN A 393 -6.20 -15.57 -2.27
N GLY A 394 -5.36 -14.55 -1.99
CA GLY A 394 -5.70 -13.13 -2.11
C GLY A 394 -5.22 -12.55 -3.44
N ASP A 395 -6.10 -11.84 -4.09
CA ASP A 395 -5.77 -11.09 -5.30
C ASP A 395 -5.00 -9.83 -4.92
N MET A 396 -3.95 -9.52 -5.67
CA MET A 396 -3.04 -8.40 -5.43
C MET A 396 -3.73 -7.06 -5.65
N LEU A 397 -3.70 -6.18 -4.64
CA LEU A 397 -4.16 -4.80 -4.80
C LEU A 397 -3.20 -4.01 -5.69
N LYS A 398 -3.77 -3.21 -6.59
CA LYS A 398 -3.05 -2.29 -7.47
C LYS A 398 -3.38 -0.86 -7.07
N PHE A 399 -2.35 -0.08 -6.81
CA PHE A 399 -2.49 1.34 -6.52
C PHE A 399 -2.15 2.16 -7.76
N ILE A 400 -3.11 2.93 -8.24
CA ILE A 400 -2.92 3.88 -9.33
C ILE A 400 -2.87 5.27 -8.72
N VAL A 401 -1.68 5.83 -8.67
CA VAL A 401 -1.33 7.06 -7.97
C VAL A 401 -1.12 8.15 -9.00
N ILE A 402 -1.97 9.17 -9.00
CA ILE A 402 -2.03 10.17 -10.07
C ILE A 402 -1.90 11.58 -9.49
N GLU A 403 -0.92 12.34 -9.97
CA GLU A 403 -0.80 13.78 -9.69
C GLU A 403 -1.50 14.58 -10.79
N GLN A 404 -2.42 15.43 -10.38
CA GLN A 404 -3.07 16.47 -11.20
C GLN A 404 -3.50 15.97 -12.60
N PRO A 405 -4.43 15.01 -12.69
CA PRO A 405 -4.90 14.50 -13.98
C PRO A 405 -5.59 15.57 -14.85
N GLU A 406 -6.09 16.64 -14.22
CA GLU A 406 -6.80 17.73 -14.86
C GLU A 406 -5.92 18.66 -15.70
N LEU A 407 -4.59 18.63 -15.52
CA LEU A 407 -3.70 19.56 -16.22
C LEU A 407 -3.89 19.54 -17.72
N HIS A 408 -4.13 20.73 -18.29
CA HIS A 408 -4.38 20.95 -19.73
C HIS A 408 -5.64 20.26 -20.29
N LEU A 409 -6.55 19.76 -19.44
CA LEU A 409 -7.79 19.14 -19.87
C LEU A 409 -8.95 20.14 -19.86
N HIS A 410 -9.76 20.09 -20.92
CA HIS A 410 -11.05 20.79 -20.92
C HIS A 410 -11.97 20.20 -19.82
N PRO A 411 -12.78 21.00 -19.07
CA PRO A 411 -13.67 20.53 -18.01
C PRO A 411 -14.54 19.32 -18.39
N ARG A 412 -15.01 19.25 -19.63
CA ARG A 412 -15.78 18.09 -20.11
C ARG A 412 -14.95 16.79 -20.11
N MET A 413 -13.65 16.87 -20.38
CA MET A 413 -12.76 15.71 -20.35
C MET A 413 -12.44 15.31 -18.90
N GLN A 414 -12.28 16.30 -18.01
CA GLN A 414 -12.11 16.08 -16.57
C GLN A 414 -13.34 15.36 -16.01
N ALA A 415 -14.56 15.77 -16.37
CA ALA A 415 -15.79 15.10 -15.96
C ALA A 415 -15.87 13.65 -16.47
N LYS A 416 -15.50 13.39 -17.73
CA LYS A 416 -15.43 12.02 -18.27
C LYS A 416 -14.40 11.16 -17.52
N PHE A 417 -13.29 11.77 -17.08
CA PHE A 417 -12.29 11.08 -16.27
C PHE A 417 -12.87 10.66 -14.91
N GLY A 418 -13.56 11.57 -14.20
CA GLY A 418 -14.24 11.25 -12.94
C GLY A 418 -15.28 10.13 -13.09
N ALA A 419 -16.14 10.21 -14.11
CA ALA A 419 -17.11 9.16 -14.39
C ALA A 419 -16.46 7.81 -14.74
N MET A 420 -15.33 7.82 -15.44
CA MET A 420 -14.55 6.61 -15.74
C MET A 420 -14.04 5.94 -14.45
N LEU A 421 -13.56 6.71 -13.47
CA LEU A 421 -13.10 6.15 -12.18
C LEU A 421 -14.21 5.35 -11.49
N GLY A 422 -15.42 5.93 -11.41
CA GLY A 422 -16.59 5.24 -10.85
C GLY A 422 -16.92 3.93 -11.56
N LYS A 423 -16.92 3.94 -12.90
CA LYS A 423 -17.17 2.75 -13.72
C LYS A 423 -16.10 1.68 -13.58
N VAL A 424 -14.83 2.08 -13.47
CA VAL A 424 -13.72 1.14 -13.25
C VAL A 424 -13.86 0.45 -11.91
N ILE A 425 -14.09 1.20 -10.82
CA ILE A 425 -14.22 0.64 -9.47
C ILE A 425 -15.45 -0.26 -9.32
N SER A 426 -16.51 0.02 -10.06
CA SER A 426 -17.74 -0.81 -10.06
C SER A 426 -17.62 -2.07 -10.92
N SER A 427 -16.55 -2.21 -11.70
CA SER A 427 -16.28 -3.41 -12.50
C SER A 427 -15.64 -4.54 -11.67
N GLU A 428 -15.66 -5.77 -12.19
CA GLU A 428 -14.99 -6.91 -11.54
C GLU A 428 -13.49 -6.66 -11.30
N ALA A 429 -12.78 -6.05 -12.26
CA ALA A 429 -11.37 -5.70 -12.11
C ALA A 429 -11.16 -4.60 -11.05
N GLY A 430 -12.14 -3.74 -10.83
CA GLY A 430 -12.09 -2.63 -9.88
C GLY A 430 -12.00 -3.07 -8.42
N LYS A 431 -12.40 -4.31 -8.10
CA LYS A 431 -12.26 -4.86 -6.73
C LYS A 431 -10.82 -4.81 -6.21
N TYR A 432 -9.85 -4.88 -7.13
CA TYR A 432 -8.43 -4.93 -6.81
C TYR A 432 -7.69 -3.63 -7.11
N ILE A 433 -8.42 -2.56 -7.45
CA ILE A 433 -7.83 -1.26 -7.81
C ILE A 433 -8.11 -0.24 -6.70
N ARG A 434 -7.09 0.55 -6.39
CA ARG A 434 -7.16 1.73 -5.53
C ARG A 434 -6.60 2.93 -6.30
N PHE A 435 -7.39 3.98 -6.42
CA PHE A 435 -6.96 5.26 -6.97
C PHE A 435 -6.58 6.21 -5.84
N ILE A 436 -5.38 6.77 -5.87
CA ILE A 436 -4.93 7.87 -5.01
C ILE A 436 -4.66 9.05 -5.92
N ILE A 437 -5.49 10.07 -5.86
CA ILE A 437 -5.51 11.13 -6.89
C ILE A 437 -5.38 12.50 -6.23
N GLU A 438 -4.27 13.20 -6.51
CA GLU A 438 -4.15 14.62 -6.21
C GLU A 438 -4.86 15.42 -7.30
N THR A 439 -5.83 16.26 -6.92
CA THR A 439 -6.59 17.07 -7.89
C THR A 439 -7.09 18.38 -7.30
N HIS A 440 -7.26 19.38 -8.17
CA HIS A 440 -7.96 20.64 -7.90
C HIS A 440 -9.24 20.77 -8.75
N SER A 441 -9.67 19.69 -9.40
CA SER A 441 -10.79 19.72 -10.35
C SER A 441 -12.12 19.38 -9.68
N GLU A 442 -12.99 20.38 -9.53
CA GLU A 442 -14.40 20.17 -9.16
C GLU A 442 -15.11 19.23 -10.15
N ALA A 443 -14.79 19.33 -11.43
CA ALA A 443 -15.43 18.52 -12.48
C ALA A 443 -15.15 17.03 -12.27
N ILE A 444 -13.95 16.65 -11.81
CA ILE A 444 -13.61 15.26 -11.47
C ILE A 444 -14.39 14.81 -10.25
N LEU A 445 -14.36 15.59 -9.16
CA LEU A 445 -15.03 15.27 -7.90
C LEU A 445 -16.54 15.14 -8.09
N ASN A 446 -17.17 16.13 -8.72
CA ASN A 446 -18.62 16.14 -8.97
C ASN A 446 -19.05 14.97 -9.87
N SER A 447 -18.21 14.56 -10.83
CA SER A 447 -18.56 13.43 -11.70
C SER A 447 -18.55 12.10 -10.96
N VAL A 448 -17.68 11.92 -9.98
CA VAL A 448 -17.75 10.74 -9.07
C VAL A 448 -19.03 10.82 -8.23
N GLY A 449 -19.39 12.01 -7.74
CA GLY A 449 -20.67 12.23 -7.04
C GLY A 449 -21.89 11.86 -7.89
N ILE A 450 -21.89 12.20 -9.20
CA ILE A 450 -22.96 11.82 -10.13
C ILE A 450 -23.05 10.28 -10.29
N GLU A 451 -21.94 9.58 -10.38
CA GLU A 451 -21.93 8.11 -10.42
C GLU A 451 -22.51 7.49 -9.12
N ILE A 452 -22.30 8.15 -7.97
CA ILE A 452 -22.90 7.73 -6.68
C ILE A 452 -24.41 8.01 -6.68
N GLU A 453 -24.85 9.21 -7.05
CA GLU A 453 -26.27 9.58 -7.14
C GLU A 453 -27.06 8.62 -8.05
N GLN A 454 -26.43 8.20 -9.16
CA GLN A 454 -27.02 7.25 -10.10
C GLN A 454 -26.96 5.78 -9.63
N ASN A 455 -26.44 5.51 -8.43
CA ASN A 455 -26.21 4.16 -7.89
C ASN A 455 -25.27 3.29 -8.75
N ASN A 456 -24.40 3.90 -9.55
CA ASN A 456 -23.36 3.21 -10.30
C ASN A 456 -22.12 2.93 -9.44
N LEU A 457 -21.93 3.72 -8.38
CA LEU A 457 -20.84 3.61 -7.41
C LEU A 457 -21.37 3.72 -5.98
N ASP A 458 -20.94 2.81 -5.10
CA ASP A 458 -21.23 2.91 -3.68
C ASP A 458 -20.45 4.10 -3.07
N LYS A 459 -21.17 4.95 -2.29
CA LYS A 459 -20.59 6.13 -1.62
C LYS A 459 -19.40 5.79 -0.71
N ASP A 460 -19.40 4.62 -0.07
CA ASP A 460 -18.34 4.19 0.82
C ASP A 460 -17.04 3.77 0.09
N LYS A 461 -17.08 3.74 -1.25
CA LYS A 461 -15.92 3.46 -2.10
C LYS A 461 -15.13 4.70 -2.48
N ALA A 462 -15.57 5.90 -2.10
CA ALA A 462 -14.85 7.13 -2.38
C ALA A 462 -14.77 8.02 -1.13
N ASN A 463 -13.64 8.72 -0.96
CA ASN A 463 -13.47 9.76 0.03
C ASN A 463 -12.61 10.90 -0.52
N VAL A 464 -12.63 12.02 0.19
CA VAL A 464 -11.81 13.20 -0.10
C VAL A 464 -11.01 13.54 1.15
N VAL A 465 -9.69 13.63 1.00
CA VAL A 465 -8.77 14.04 2.05
C VAL A 465 -8.40 15.48 1.80
N LEU A 466 -8.78 16.35 2.73
CA LEU A 466 -8.59 17.78 2.67
C LEU A 466 -7.30 18.17 3.39
N PHE A 467 -6.34 18.68 2.62
CA PHE A 467 -5.09 19.20 3.14
C PHE A 467 -5.20 20.71 3.31
N ASN A 468 -5.55 21.16 4.50
CA ASN A 468 -5.65 22.58 4.80
C ASN A 468 -4.27 23.18 5.03
N ALA A 469 -3.99 24.34 4.43
CA ALA A 469 -2.82 25.12 4.78
C ALA A 469 -2.96 25.57 6.24
N ALA A 470 -1.85 25.58 6.98
CA ALA A 470 -1.84 26.09 8.34
C ALA A 470 -2.41 27.54 8.35
N ALA A 471 -3.57 27.73 8.96
CA ALA A 471 -3.91 29.04 9.48
C ALA A 471 -2.89 29.37 10.60
N GLU A 472 -2.48 30.64 10.77
CA GLU A 472 -1.53 31.02 11.81
C GLU A 472 -1.92 30.39 13.16
N GLY A 473 -1.10 29.45 13.65
CA GLY A 473 -1.31 28.75 14.92
C GLY A 473 -1.86 27.32 14.83
N TYR A 474 -2.23 26.81 13.66
CA TYR A 474 -2.59 25.39 13.46
C TYR A 474 -1.59 24.71 12.53
N GLU A 475 -0.88 23.72 13.04
CA GLU A 475 -0.04 22.82 12.23
C GLU A 475 -0.95 22.02 11.29
N ASN A 476 -0.54 21.86 10.03
CA ASN A 476 -1.22 21.17 8.92
C ASN A 476 -2.40 20.26 9.34
N TYR A 477 -3.62 20.79 9.24
CA TYR A 477 -4.82 20.05 9.57
C TYR A 477 -5.27 19.23 8.35
N ILE A 478 -5.39 17.93 8.54
CA ILE A 478 -5.90 17.00 7.51
C ILE A 478 -7.25 16.48 7.99
N GLU A 479 -8.24 16.57 7.13
CA GLU A 479 -9.62 16.16 7.40
C GLU A 479 -10.11 15.23 6.29
N GLU A 480 -10.90 14.21 6.65
CA GLU A 480 -11.58 13.36 5.68
C GLU A 480 -13.03 13.80 5.50
N ALA A 481 -13.39 14.10 4.26
CA ALA A 481 -14.76 14.33 3.83
C ALA A 481 -15.28 13.10 3.05
N ARG A 482 -16.60 12.86 3.12
CA ARG A 482 -17.26 11.70 2.52
C ARG A 482 -18.36 12.13 1.56
N TYR A 483 -18.63 11.30 0.58
CA TYR A 483 -19.81 11.46 -0.26
C TYR A 483 -21.06 10.95 0.46
N ASN A 484 -22.15 11.70 0.35
CA ASN A 484 -23.46 11.23 0.78
C ASN A 484 -24.19 10.50 -0.37
N GLU A 485 -25.38 9.98 -0.11
CA GLU A 485 -26.20 9.22 -1.09
C GLU A 485 -26.61 10.04 -2.32
N ARG A 486 -26.62 11.36 -2.22
CA ARG A 486 -26.91 12.29 -3.32
C ARG A 486 -25.67 12.69 -4.11
N GLY A 487 -24.51 12.08 -3.79
CA GLY A 487 -23.24 12.38 -4.45
C GLY A 487 -22.60 13.71 -4.04
N PHE A 488 -23.11 14.40 -3.01
CA PHE A 488 -22.48 15.59 -2.46
C PHE A 488 -21.42 15.21 -1.44
N ILE A 489 -20.36 16.02 -1.35
CA ILE A 489 -19.30 15.87 -0.35
C ILE A 489 -19.78 16.58 0.92
N ASP A 490 -19.91 15.82 2.02
CA ASP A 490 -20.28 16.38 3.32
C ASP A 490 -19.09 17.13 3.93
N HIS A 491 -19.36 18.23 4.63
CA HIS A 491 -18.36 19.08 5.28
C HIS A 491 -17.33 19.72 4.34
N TRP A 492 -17.75 20.06 3.11
CA TRP A 492 -16.90 20.78 2.19
C TRP A 492 -16.57 22.17 2.72
N PRO A 493 -15.28 22.54 2.91
CA PRO A 493 -14.93 23.87 3.42
C PRO A 493 -15.29 24.95 2.40
N THR A 494 -15.97 26.01 2.87
CA THR A 494 -16.32 27.18 2.06
C THR A 494 -15.06 27.82 1.49
N GLY A 495 -15.06 28.21 0.23
CA GLY A 495 -13.94 28.90 -0.40
C GLY A 495 -12.78 28.00 -0.87
N PHE A 496 -12.92 26.67 -0.76
CA PHE A 496 -11.79 25.76 -1.01
C PHE A 496 -11.47 25.55 -2.48
N LEU A 497 -12.45 25.64 -3.37
CA LEU A 497 -12.29 25.54 -4.84
C LEU A 497 -12.91 26.74 -5.58
N SER A 498 -13.73 27.55 -4.94
CA SER A 498 -14.25 28.81 -5.47
C SER A 498 -13.51 29.97 -4.81
N GLU A 499 -13.01 30.92 -5.59
CA GLU A 499 -12.66 32.22 -5.06
C GLU A 499 -13.93 32.78 -4.40
N ASP A 500 -13.85 33.13 -3.11
CA ASP A 500 -14.90 33.88 -2.45
C ASP A 500 -15.06 35.19 -3.22
N VAL A 501 -16.07 35.27 -4.04
CA VAL A 501 -16.49 36.52 -4.64
C VAL A 501 -17.17 37.30 -3.55
N TYR A 502 -16.42 38.19 -2.88
CA TYR A 502 -16.95 39.24 -2.08
C TYR A 502 -17.29 40.48 -2.92
#